data_af3ce0ccd2ffd720065a7e1ced6aac0c
#
_entry.id   af3ce0ccd2ffd720065a7e1ced6aac0c
#
_cell.length_a   1.000
_cell.length_b   1.000
_cell.length_c   1.000
_cell.angle_alpha   90.00
_cell.angle_beta   90.00
_cell.angle_gamma   90.00
#
_symmetry.space_group_name_H-M   'P 1'
#
loop_
_entity.id
_entity.type
_entity.pdbx_description
1 polymer ?
#
loop_
_entity_poly.entity_id
_entity_poly.type
_entity_poly.pdbx_seq_one_letter_code
_entity_poly.pdbx_strand_id
1 'polypeptide(L)'
;FFKQKTAYEIHERLVGSEMCIRDRVHPEVCDNYNLKGEVYVAVIDMPTLVMLSNFDTKYEGIAKFPGSTRDLSLVVNKEIFVGQIEEVIKKCGGKLLESYKLFDVYEGEQIAKGKKSVAYTMTFRAKDRTLETSEVDGIIAKILKELGKLGIEIRA
;
A
#
# COMPACT_ATOMS: atom_id res chain seq x y z
N PHE A 1 1.12 33.57 -29.15
CA PHE A 1 2.00 33.21 -28.05
C PHE A 1 1.14 32.44 -27.05
N PHE A 2 1.02 31.12 -27.25
CA PHE A 2 0.44 30.26 -26.22
C PHE A 2 1.50 30.14 -25.13
N LYS A 3 1.22 30.70 -23.96
CA LYS A 3 1.97 30.48 -22.75
C LYS A 3 1.81 28.97 -22.44
N GLN A 4 2.85 28.20 -22.64
CA GLN A 4 2.85 26.80 -22.19
C GLN A 4 2.64 26.82 -20.68
N LYS A 5 1.49 26.33 -20.24
CA LYS A 5 1.29 26.08 -18.81
C LYS A 5 2.25 24.99 -18.43
N THR A 6 3.22 25.32 -17.62
CA THR A 6 4.10 24.35 -16.98
C THR A 6 3.29 23.48 -16.00
N ALA A 7 3.77 22.30 -15.65
CA ALA A 7 3.12 21.45 -14.66
C ALA A 7 2.79 22.18 -13.35
N TYR A 8 3.51 23.25 -13.05
CA TYR A 8 3.27 24.16 -11.92
C TYR A 8 2.00 25.01 -12.04
N GLU A 9 1.55 25.33 -13.26
CA GLU A 9 0.35 26.18 -13.47
C GLU A 9 -0.95 25.36 -13.49
N ILE A 10 -0.88 24.05 -13.60
CA ILE A 10 -2.04 23.15 -13.63
C ILE A 10 -2.50 22.79 -12.22
N HIS A 11 -1.62 22.82 -11.23
CA HIS A 11 -1.96 22.67 -9.81
C HIS A 11 -2.11 24.03 -9.16
N GLU A 12 -3.32 24.60 -9.27
CA GLU A 12 -3.70 25.71 -8.43
C GLU A 12 -3.60 25.32 -6.97
N ARG A 13 -2.57 25.87 -6.32
CA ARG A 13 -2.45 26.01 -4.87
C ARG A 13 -2.55 24.73 -4.04
N LEU A 14 -1.47 24.05 -3.96
CA LEU A 14 -1.12 23.47 -2.68
C LEU A 14 -0.37 24.53 -1.86
N VAL A 15 -1.05 25.04 -0.84
CA VAL A 15 -0.49 26.03 0.08
C VAL A 15 0.38 25.26 1.08
N GLY A 16 1.68 25.26 0.86
CA GLY A 16 2.68 24.62 1.70
C GLY A 16 3.99 24.42 0.93
N SER A 17 5.10 24.30 1.62
CA SER A 17 6.36 23.88 1.03
C SER A 17 6.26 22.42 0.61
N GLU A 18 5.98 22.13 -0.65
CA GLU A 18 5.94 20.79 -1.17
C GLU A 18 7.35 20.27 -1.41
N MET A 19 7.68 19.18 -0.74
CA MET A 19 8.95 18.50 -0.93
C MET A 19 9.01 17.74 -2.26
N CYS A 20 7.86 17.32 -2.79
CA CYS A 20 7.76 16.50 -4.00
C CYS A 20 6.48 16.81 -4.77
N ILE A 21 6.63 17.06 -6.08
CA ILE A 21 5.53 17.15 -7.04
C ILE A 21 5.67 15.97 -8.00
N ARG A 22 4.58 15.25 -8.21
CA ARG A 22 4.52 14.12 -9.14
C ARG A 22 3.25 14.21 -9.98
N ASP A 23 3.41 14.26 -11.31
CA ASP A 23 2.27 14.38 -12.22
C ASP A 23 2.55 13.72 -13.58
N ARG A 24 1.50 13.62 -14.39
CA ARG A 24 1.57 13.15 -15.77
C ARG A 24 1.78 14.33 -16.72
N VAL A 25 2.71 14.18 -17.64
CA VAL A 25 2.95 15.17 -18.69
C VAL A 25 1.75 15.23 -19.64
N HIS A 26 1.31 16.44 -19.99
CA HIS A 26 0.20 16.63 -20.92
C HIS A 26 0.50 15.97 -22.28
N PRO A 27 -0.47 15.29 -22.91
CA PRO A 27 -0.25 14.59 -24.18
C PRO A 27 0.36 15.47 -25.29
N GLU A 28 -0.12 16.71 -25.46
CA GLU A 28 0.44 17.65 -26.46
C GLU A 28 1.93 17.95 -26.24
N VAL A 29 2.37 17.99 -24.98
CA VAL A 29 3.80 18.16 -24.67
C VAL A 29 4.57 16.91 -25.06
N CYS A 30 4.03 15.73 -24.79
CA CYS A 30 4.64 14.46 -25.22
C CYS A 30 4.77 14.40 -26.74
N ASP A 31 3.74 14.81 -27.46
CA ASP A 31 3.75 14.84 -28.95
C ASP A 31 4.80 15.80 -29.49
N ASN A 32 4.94 16.99 -28.90
CA ASN A 32 5.95 17.99 -29.29
C ASN A 32 7.40 17.46 -29.14
N TYR A 33 7.62 16.55 -28.21
CA TYR A 33 8.92 15.92 -27.97
C TYR A 33 9.04 14.51 -28.58
N ASN A 34 8.03 14.08 -29.39
CA ASN A 34 7.96 12.73 -29.97
C ASN A 34 8.07 11.60 -28.94
N LEU A 35 7.54 11.82 -27.75
CA LEU A 35 7.49 10.80 -26.69
C LEU A 35 6.25 9.93 -26.87
N LYS A 36 6.44 8.62 -26.97
CA LYS A 36 5.36 7.65 -27.11
C LYS A 36 4.91 7.14 -25.74
N GLY A 37 3.60 7.12 -25.53
CA GLY A 37 3.00 6.63 -24.28
C GLY A 37 2.83 7.70 -23.20
N GLU A 38 2.44 7.26 -22.01
CA GLU A 38 2.26 8.14 -20.86
C GLU A 38 3.60 8.42 -20.17
N VAL A 39 3.92 9.69 -19.99
CA VAL A 39 5.16 10.14 -19.34
C VAL A 39 4.81 10.79 -18.01
N TYR A 40 5.48 10.36 -16.96
CA TYR A 40 5.33 10.91 -15.61
C TYR A 40 6.62 11.64 -15.22
N VAL A 41 6.47 12.76 -14.52
CA VAL A 41 7.59 13.54 -14.01
C VAL A 41 7.46 13.70 -12.49
N ALA A 42 8.60 13.81 -11.83
CA ALA A 42 8.66 14.13 -10.41
C ALA A 42 9.74 15.20 -10.19
N VAL A 43 9.38 16.21 -9.42
CA VAL A 43 10.31 17.26 -8.97
C VAL A 43 10.42 17.16 -7.45
N ILE A 44 11.65 17.03 -6.95
CA ILE A 44 11.93 16.83 -5.53
C ILE A 44 12.85 17.95 -5.06
N ASP A 45 12.45 18.65 -3.99
CA ASP A 45 13.33 19.57 -3.29
C ASP A 45 14.34 18.82 -2.42
N MET A 46 15.54 18.65 -2.93
CA MET A 46 16.61 17.90 -2.27
C MET A 46 17.06 18.50 -0.94
N PRO A 47 17.22 19.83 -0.77
CA PRO A 47 17.52 20.43 0.52
C PRO A 47 16.51 20.05 1.60
N THR A 48 15.22 20.16 1.32
CA THR A 48 14.15 19.77 2.25
C THR A 48 14.15 18.27 2.51
N LEU A 49 14.37 17.45 1.48
CA LEU A 49 14.47 15.99 1.65
C LEU A 49 15.60 15.60 2.60
N VAL A 50 16.79 16.19 2.43
CA VAL A 50 17.95 15.92 3.29
C VAL A 50 17.71 16.39 4.72
N MET A 51 17.09 17.58 4.89
CA MET A 51 16.79 18.12 6.22
C MET A 51 15.78 17.24 6.99
N LEU A 52 14.82 16.64 6.30
CA LEU A 52 13.79 15.77 6.88
C LEU A 52 14.22 14.30 6.95
N SER A 53 15.34 13.92 6.35
CA SER A 53 15.81 12.55 6.36
C SER A 53 16.30 12.15 7.74
N ASN A 54 16.01 10.91 8.12
CA ASN A 54 16.56 10.30 9.34
C ASN A 54 17.63 9.29 8.95
N PHE A 55 18.89 9.58 9.31
CA PHE A 55 20.04 8.71 9.06
C PHE A 55 20.32 7.75 10.23
N ASP A 56 19.52 7.80 11.30
CA ASP A 56 19.65 6.90 12.44
C ASP A 56 19.24 5.48 12.07
N THR A 57 20.15 4.74 11.50
CA THR A 57 19.96 3.32 11.20
C THR A 57 20.33 2.49 12.42
N LYS A 58 19.33 1.86 13.06
CA LYS A 58 19.58 0.91 14.15
C LYS A 58 19.71 -0.49 13.56
N TYR A 59 20.77 -1.18 13.92
CA TYR A 59 20.90 -2.58 13.57
C TYR A 59 19.84 -3.40 14.31
N GLU A 60 19.01 -4.09 13.56
CA GLU A 60 18.12 -5.12 14.09
C GLU A 60 18.74 -6.49 13.84
N GLY A 61 19.00 -7.23 14.91
CA GLY A 61 19.58 -8.56 14.83
C GLY A 61 18.69 -9.53 14.05
N ILE A 62 19.31 -10.52 13.41
CA ILE A 62 18.57 -11.60 12.73
C ILE A 62 17.66 -12.28 13.75
N ALA A 63 16.40 -12.47 13.36
CA ALA A 63 15.42 -13.09 14.23
C ALA A 63 15.83 -14.52 14.61
N LYS A 64 15.82 -14.84 15.89
CA LYS A 64 16.20 -16.16 16.42
C LYS A 64 15.16 -17.25 16.15
N PHE A 65 13.90 -16.87 16.03
CA PHE A 65 12.78 -17.78 15.84
C PHE A 65 12.15 -17.61 14.45
N PRO A 66 11.71 -18.70 13.80
CA PRO A 66 11.09 -18.62 12.49
C PRO A 66 9.76 -17.88 12.54
N GLY A 67 9.46 -17.13 11.49
CA GLY A 67 8.13 -16.54 11.28
C GLY A 67 7.15 -17.53 10.70
N SER A 68 5.86 -17.37 11.00
CA SER A 68 4.76 -18.09 10.38
C SER A 68 4.09 -17.20 9.36
N THR A 69 4.04 -17.64 8.10
CA THR A 69 3.43 -16.88 7.00
C THR A 69 2.04 -17.41 6.72
N ARG A 70 1.11 -16.49 6.43
CA ARG A 70 -0.27 -16.78 6.01
C ARG A 70 -0.66 -15.89 4.86
N ASP A 71 -1.23 -16.49 3.83
CA ASP A 71 -1.83 -15.79 2.72
C ASP A 71 -3.34 -15.67 2.94
N LEU A 72 -3.88 -14.52 2.61
CA LEU A 72 -5.28 -14.20 2.77
C LEU A 72 -5.80 -13.55 1.50
N SER A 73 -6.72 -14.21 0.81
CA SER A 73 -7.43 -13.66 -0.35
C SER A 73 -8.82 -13.21 0.05
N LEU A 74 -9.12 -11.95 -0.24
CA LEU A 74 -10.34 -11.27 0.17
C LEU A 74 -11.13 -10.81 -1.06
N VAL A 75 -12.45 -10.92 -1.01
CA VAL A 75 -13.35 -10.31 -1.97
C VAL A 75 -13.97 -9.08 -1.34
N VAL A 76 -13.73 -7.92 -1.94
CA VAL A 76 -14.14 -6.63 -1.40
C VAL A 76 -14.88 -5.80 -2.44
N ASN A 77 -15.76 -4.90 -2.02
CA ASN A 77 -16.37 -3.92 -2.91
C ASN A 77 -15.30 -2.95 -3.45
N LYS A 78 -15.45 -2.50 -4.70
CA LYS A 78 -14.48 -1.59 -5.35
C LYS A 78 -14.28 -0.29 -4.58
N GLU A 79 -15.30 0.18 -3.88
CA GLU A 79 -15.28 1.42 -3.10
C GLU A 79 -14.45 1.32 -1.82
N ILE A 80 -14.16 0.10 -1.34
CA ILE A 80 -13.35 -0.09 -0.14
C ILE A 80 -11.88 0.16 -0.49
N PHE A 81 -11.27 1.12 0.19
CA PHE A 81 -9.86 1.42 0.03
C PHE A 81 -8.98 0.37 0.73
N VAL A 82 -7.85 0.04 0.10
CA VAL A 82 -6.85 -0.89 0.64
C VAL A 82 -6.39 -0.47 2.04
N GLY A 83 -6.22 0.83 2.29
CA GLY A 83 -5.84 1.35 3.60
C GLY A 83 -6.79 0.97 4.73
N GLN A 84 -8.10 0.87 4.49
CA GLN A 84 -9.09 0.45 5.50
C GLN A 84 -8.88 -1.03 5.89
N ILE A 85 -8.52 -1.87 4.93
CA ILE A 85 -8.20 -3.28 5.16
C ILE A 85 -6.92 -3.39 5.98
N GLU A 86 -5.89 -2.62 5.61
CA GLU A 86 -4.61 -2.62 6.29
C GLU A 86 -4.70 -2.11 7.73
N GLU A 87 -5.56 -1.12 8.01
CA GLU A 87 -5.82 -0.66 9.38
C GLU A 87 -6.39 -1.79 10.25
N VAL A 88 -7.33 -2.58 9.71
CA VAL A 88 -7.89 -3.73 10.42
C VAL A 88 -6.82 -4.80 10.65
N ILE A 89 -6.01 -5.11 9.63
CA ILE A 89 -4.91 -6.08 9.74
C ILE A 89 -3.92 -5.64 10.81
N LYS A 90 -3.49 -4.38 10.81
CA LYS A 90 -2.58 -3.82 11.84
C LYS A 90 -3.18 -3.90 13.24
N LYS A 91 -4.42 -3.46 13.39
CA LYS A 91 -5.12 -3.41 14.68
C LYS A 91 -5.30 -4.81 15.28
N CYS A 92 -5.71 -5.78 14.47
CA CYS A 92 -6.00 -7.14 14.93
C CYS A 92 -4.74 -8.01 15.04
N GLY A 93 -3.75 -7.80 14.17
CA GLY A 93 -2.48 -8.53 14.18
C GLY A 93 -1.60 -8.22 15.39
N GLY A 94 -1.69 -6.98 15.90
CA GLY A 94 -1.02 -6.55 17.12
C GLY A 94 0.50 -6.75 17.08
N LYS A 95 1.09 -7.13 18.22
CA LYS A 95 2.54 -7.26 18.38
C LYS A 95 3.15 -8.48 17.70
N LEU A 96 2.34 -9.47 17.34
CA LEU A 96 2.80 -10.68 16.68
C LEU A 96 2.84 -10.55 15.16
N LEU A 97 2.15 -9.57 14.58
CA LEU A 97 2.23 -9.25 13.16
C LEU A 97 3.54 -8.51 12.89
N GLU A 98 4.51 -9.19 12.28
CA GLU A 98 5.80 -8.63 11.90
C GLU A 98 5.69 -7.78 10.63
N SER A 99 5.00 -8.32 9.62
CA SER A 99 4.81 -7.64 8.35
C SER A 99 3.55 -8.13 7.63
N TYR A 100 3.04 -7.30 6.74
CA TYR A 100 2.00 -7.67 5.79
C TYR A 100 2.34 -7.01 4.44
N LYS A 101 1.99 -7.66 3.37
CA LYS A 101 2.23 -7.19 2.01
C LYS A 101 1.03 -7.52 1.13
N LEU A 102 0.50 -6.49 0.48
CA LEU A 102 -0.41 -6.66 -0.65
C LEU A 102 0.41 -7.17 -1.83
N PHE A 103 0.07 -8.33 -2.38
CA PHE A 103 0.82 -8.89 -3.51
C PHE A 103 -0.02 -9.06 -4.79
N ASP A 104 -1.37 -9.07 -4.66
CA ASP A 104 -2.23 -9.16 -5.83
C ASP A 104 -3.53 -8.40 -5.64
N VAL A 105 -3.97 -7.74 -6.73
CA VAL A 105 -5.30 -7.13 -6.85
C VAL A 105 -5.87 -7.55 -8.19
N TYR A 106 -6.93 -8.35 -8.16
CA TYR A 106 -7.54 -8.89 -9.36
C TYR A 106 -8.98 -8.39 -9.54
N GLU A 107 -9.25 -7.92 -10.76
CA GLU A 107 -10.59 -7.55 -11.22
C GLU A 107 -10.85 -8.30 -12.52
N GLY A 108 -11.71 -9.29 -12.51
CA GLY A 108 -11.98 -10.10 -13.70
C GLY A 108 -13.30 -10.87 -13.61
N GLU A 109 -13.58 -11.66 -14.64
CA GLU A 109 -14.85 -12.38 -14.83
C GLU A 109 -15.22 -13.34 -13.70
N GLN A 110 -14.22 -13.81 -12.94
CA GLN A 110 -14.41 -14.73 -11.80
C GLN A 110 -14.90 -14.03 -10.53
N ILE A 111 -15.01 -12.69 -10.55
CA ILE A 111 -15.45 -11.91 -9.40
C ILE A 111 -16.73 -11.17 -9.77
N ALA A 112 -17.66 -11.11 -8.83
CA ALA A 112 -18.94 -10.43 -9.03
C ALA A 112 -18.72 -8.97 -9.46
N LYS A 113 -19.55 -8.48 -10.38
CA LYS A 113 -19.51 -7.09 -10.84
C LYS A 113 -19.58 -6.14 -9.65
N GLY A 114 -18.67 -5.16 -9.61
CA GLY A 114 -18.56 -4.20 -8.51
C GLY A 114 -17.68 -4.65 -7.34
N LYS A 115 -17.11 -5.84 -7.40
CA LYS A 115 -16.12 -6.34 -6.42
C LYS A 115 -14.73 -6.48 -7.05
N LYS A 116 -13.70 -6.55 -6.21
CA LYS A 116 -12.30 -6.87 -6.54
C LYS A 116 -11.77 -7.90 -5.55
N SER A 117 -10.82 -8.71 -5.97
CA SER A 117 -10.06 -9.60 -5.10
C SER A 117 -8.77 -8.91 -4.68
N VAL A 118 -8.44 -9.00 -3.41
CA VAL A 118 -7.24 -8.40 -2.83
C VAL A 118 -6.53 -9.47 -2.03
N ALA A 119 -5.26 -9.74 -2.33
CA ALA A 119 -4.50 -10.79 -1.69
C ALA A 119 -3.33 -10.24 -0.87
N TYR A 120 -3.24 -10.69 0.37
CA TYR A 120 -2.21 -10.30 1.33
C TYR A 120 -1.41 -11.51 1.78
N THR A 121 -0.11 -11.33 1.88
CA THR A 121 0.77 -12.20 2.66
C THR A 121 1.07 -11.52 3.99
N MET A 122 0.84 -12.22 5.08
CA MET A 122 1.10 -11.75 6.44
C MET A 122 2.12 -12.65 7.11
N THR A 123 3.11 -12.05 7.76
CA THR A 123 4.13 -12.77 8.53
C THR A 123 3.96 -12.48 10.00
N PHE A 124 3.84 -13.53 10.79
CA PHE A 124 3.72 -13.45 12.24
C PHE A 124 4.98 -14.01 12.90
N ARG A 125 5.47 -13.31 13.93
CA ARG A 125 6.64 -13.75 14.68
C ARG A 125 6.58 -13.26 16.12
N ALA A 126 7.02 -14.13 17.05
CA ALA A 126 7.34 -13.75 18.41
C ALA A 126 8.86 -13.58 18.56
N LYS A 127 9.28 -12.65 19.43
CA LYS A 127 10.71 -12.38 19.68
C LYS A 127 11.37 -13.37 20.63
N ASP A 128 10.57 -14.08 21.39
CA ASP A 128 10.97 -14.93 22.53
C ASP A 128 10.75 -16.42 22.29
N ARG A 129 9.94 -16.80 21.30
CA ARG A 129 9.59 -18.21 21.02
C ARG A 129 9.10 -18.42 19.59
N THR A 130 8.99 -19.68 19.20
CA THR A 130 8.26 -20.06 17.97
C THR A 130 6.75 -19.97 18.24
N LEU A 131 6.00 -19.41 17.28
CA LEU A 131 4.54 -19.34 17.38
C LEU A 131 3.89 -20.69 17.08
N GLU A 132 2.86 -21.02 17.84
CA GLU A 132 2.01 -22.15 17.53
C GLU A 132 0.99 -21.79 16.42
N THR A 133 0.63 -22.76 15.60
CA THR A 133 -0.35 -22.58 14.52
C THR A 133 -1.67 -22.04 15.05
N SER A 134 -2.14 -22.56 16.19
CA SER A 134 -3.37 -22.15 16.87
C SER A 134 -3.41 -20.66 17.23
N GLU A 135 -2.26 -20.07 17.61
CA GLU A 135 -2.16 -18.66 17.96
C GLU A 135 -2.33 -17.79 16.70
N VAL A 136 -1.65 -18.18 15.62
CA VAL A 136 -1.75 -17.47 14.32
C VAL A 136 -3.16 -17.58 13.77
N ASP A 137 -3.76 -18.76 13.80
CA ASP A 137 -5.12 -18.98 13.31
C ASP A 137 -6.15 -18.18 14.13
N GLY A 138 -5.93 -18.03 15.44
CA GLY A 138 -6.73 -17.17 16.30
C GLY A 138 -6.66 -15.68 15.91
N ILE A 139 -5.49 -15.20 15.49
CA ILE A 139 -5.33 -13.82 14.99
C ILE A 139 -6.02 -13.66 13.64
N ILE A 140 -5.84 -14.60 12.73
CA ILE A 140 -6.52 -14.60 11.44
C ILE A 140 -8.03 -14.58 11.61
N ALA A 141 -8.57 -15.41 12.50
CA ALA A 141 -10.02 -15.42 12.79
C ALA A 141 -10.53 -14.07 13.29
N LYS A 142 -9.75 -13.35 14.12
CA LYS A 142 -10.07 -11.99 14.56
C LYS A 142 -10.06 -11.00 13.39
N ILE A 143 -9.03 -11.05 12.54
CA ILE A 143 -8.93 -10.20 11.35
C ILE A 143 -10.16 -10.42 10.47
N LEU A 144 -10.50 -11.66 10.16
CA LEU A 144 -11.63 -12.01 9.33
C LEU A 144 -12.97 -11.55 9.92
N LYS A 145 -13.15 -11.69 11.23
CA LYS A 145 -14.34 -11.22 11.94
C LYS A 145 -14.52 -9.70 11.80
N GLU A 146 -13.44 -8.94 11.96
CA GLU A 146 -13.51 -7.46 11.82
C GLU A 146 -13.68 -7.04 10.36
N LEU A 147 -13.02 -7.71 9.40
CA LEU A 147 -13.22 -7.48 7.97
C LEU A 147 -14.66 -7.81 7.52
N GLY A 148 -15.26 -8.86 8.09
CA GLY A 148 -16.66 -9.21 7.85
C GLY A 148 -17.65 -8.09 8.21
N LYS A 149 -17.34 -7.25 9.21
CA LYS A 149 -18.17 -6.07 9.55
C LYS A 149 -18.14 -5.01 8.43
N LEU A 150 -17.11 -4.99 7.60
CA LEU A 150 -17.00 -4.13 6.42
C LEU A 150 -17.60 -4.78 5.16
N GLY A 151 -18.24 -5.94 5.27
CA GLY A 151 -18.80 -6.67 4.14
C GLY A 151 -17.71 -7.32 3.26
N ILE A 152 -16.56 -7.62 3.83
CA ILE A 152 -15.42 -8.27 3.17
C ILE A 152 -15.50 -9.77 3.42
N GLU A 153 -15.41 -10.56 2.36
CA GLU A 153 -15.51 -12.01 2.39
C GLU A 153 -14.17 -12.66 1.98
N ILE A 154 -13.92 -13.88 2.47
CA ILE A 154 -12.78 -14.67 2.01
C ILE A 154 -13.10 -15.18 0.60
N ARG A 155 -12.12 -15.12 -0.29
CA ARG A 155 -12.20 -15.81 -1.56
C ARG A 155 -11.91 -17.30 -1.31
N ALA A 156 -12.93 -18.13 -1.55
CA ALA A 156 -12.78 -19.60 -1.52
C ALA A 156 -11.98 -20.09 -2.73
#